data_41da5900a35682765cf2ab10f6511042
#
_entry.id   41da5900a35682765cf2ab10f6511042
#
_cell.length_a   1.000
_cell.length_b   1.000
_cell.length_c   1.000
_cell.angle_alpha   90.00
_cell.angle_beta   90.00
_cell.angle_gamma   90.00
#
_symmetry.space_group_name_H-M   'P 1'
#
loop_
_entity.id
_entity.type
_entity.pdbx_description
1 polymer ?
#
loop_
_entity_poly.entity_id
_entity_poly.type
_entity_poly.pdbx_seq_one_letter_code
_entity_poly.pdbx_strand_id
1 'polypeptide(L)'
;GTDTLHISAAALSFAFAGNGGKPAGRIVFTGSQRSSDRASSDATENLLSAVYWAANGPEVSGNGDAAVTVMHAGSGDGVCAVSPGVGVRKMHSTRRNAFKMVNGERISEITISREGLTHSPVTKQESREVSNPTKYDPDIRIAQFIAGPHLHADLLEAAQSSGYSAILIHGTGLGHLPIENPTGDAPE
;
A
#
# COMPACT_ATOMS: atom_id res chain seq x y z
N GLY A 1 12.70 -1.85 6.30
CA GLY A 1 13.11 -2.29 4.97
C GLY A 1 11.99 -2.17 3.95
N THR A 2 12.27 -2.36 2.66
CA THR A 2 11.29 -2.17 1.58
C THR A 2 10.15 -3.19 1.60
N ASP A 3 10.30 -4.33 2.25
CA ASP A 3 9.23 -5.33 2.37
C ASP A 3 8.06 -4.85 3.24
N THR A 4 8.34 -4.03 4.24
CA THR A 4 7.33 -3.46 5.13
C THR A 4 6.91 -2.04 4.76
N LEU A 5 7.58 -1.42 3.80
CA LEU A 5 7.39 0.00 3.45
C LEU A 5 5.93 0.31 3.08
N HIS A 6 5.33 -0.48 2.21
CA HIS A 6 3.93 -0.29 1.79
C HIS A 6 2.94 -0.59 2.92
N ILE A 7 3.23 -1.57 3.78
CA ILE A 7 2.41 -1.88 4.95
C ILE A 7 2.45 -0.72 5.94
N SER A 8 3.64 -0.17 6.21
CA SER A 8 3.80 0.98 7.11
C SER A 8 3.09 2.23 6.57
N ALA A 9 3.18 2.49 5.26
CA ALA A 9 2.49 3.61 4.63
C ALA A 9 0.96 3.47 4.72
N ALA A 10 0.44 2.27 4.48
CA ALA A 10 -0.99 1.98 4.63
C ALA A 10 -1.45 2.13 6.09
N ALA A 11 -0.73 1.52 7.03
CA ALA A 11 -1.07 1.59 8.46
C ALA A 11 -1.12 3.05 8.96
N LEU A 12 -0.13 3.86 8.56
CA LEU A 12 -0.11 5.26 8.93
C LEU A 12 -1.25 6.06 8.27
N SER A 13 -1.57 5.79 7.00
CA SER A 13 -2.70 6.40 6.33
C SER A 13 -4.03 6.09 7.04
N PHE A 14 -4.22 4.87 7.49
CA PHE A 14 -5.39 4.49 8.30
C PHE A 14 -5.40 5.15 9.68
N ALA A 15 -4.24 5.30 10.33
CA ALA A 15 -4.14 6.01 11.61
C ALA A 15 -4.59 7.48 11.49
N PHE A 16 -4.33 8.13 10.36
CA PHE A 16 -4.80 9.49 10.09
C PHE A 16 -6.24 9.57 9.60
N ALA A 17 -6.86 8.46 9.20
CA ALA A 17 -8.26 8.45 8.76
C ALA A 17 -9.19 9.08 9.81
N GLY A 18 -8.88 8.87 11.11
CA GLY A 18 -9.56 9.47 12.24
C GLY A 18 -9.43 10.99 12.38
N ASN A 19 -8.51 11.60 11.64
CA ASN A 19 -8.30 13.05 11.62
C ASN A 19 -8.62 13.63 10.22
N GLY A 20 -9.67 13.15 9.59
CA GLY A 20 -10.04 13.54 8.23
C GLY A 20 -9.05 13.07 7.14
N GLY A 21 -8.18 12.11 7.46
CA GLY A 21 -7.15 11.61 6.55
C GLY A 21 -6.01 12.59 6.27
N LYS A 22 -5.94 13.70 7.02
CA LYS A 22 -5.00 14.80 6.73
C LYS A 22 -4.02 15.00 7.88
N PRO A 23 -2.76 14.58 7.76
CA PRO A 23 -1.71 14.96 8.69
C PRO A 23 -1.34 16.45 8.55
N ALA A 24 -0.67 17.00 9.55
CA ALA A 24 -0.21 18.39 9.54
C ALA A 24 0.84 18.70 8.45
N GLY A 25 1.41 17.67 7.84
CA GLY A 25 2.39 17.79 6.77
C GLY A 25 2.45 16.51 5.94
N ARG A 26 3.16 16.55 4.84
CA ARG A 26 3.31 15.41 3.95
C ARG A 26 4.21 14.34 4.57
N ILE A 27 3.75 13.11 4.58
CA ILE A 27 4.49 11.96 5.08
C ILE A 27 4.88 11.08 3.90
N VAL A 28 6.17 10.90 3.70
CA VAL A 28 6.70 10.20 2.54
C VAL A 28 7.54 9.00 2.98
N PHE A 29 7.14 7.83 2.52
CA PHE A 29 7.91 6.61 2.66
C PHE A 29 8.74 6.37 1.42
N THR A 30 10.02 6.08 1.60
CA THR A 30 10.93 5.71 0.53
C THR A 30 11.95 4.69 1.00
N GLY A 31 12.72 4.17 0.07
CA GLY A 31 13.78 3.21 0.32
C GLY A 31 14.52 2.87 -0.96
N SER A 32 15.35 1.84 -0.92
CA SER A 32 16.08 1.36 -2.07
C SER A 32 15.84 -0.13 -2.27
N GLN A 33 15.52 -0.53 -3.50
CA GLN A 33 15.40 -1.93 -3.91
C GLN A 33 16.76 -2.56 -4.18
N ARG A 34 17.73 -1.73 -4.50
CA ARG A 34 19.12 -2.14 -4.76
C ARG A 34 20.06 -1.37 -3.85
N SER A 35 21.04 -2.07 -3.29
CA SER A 35 22.02 -1.47 -2.37
C SER A 35 22.69 -0.25 -2.99
N SER A 36 22.97 0.75 -2.16
CA SER A 36 23.53 2.03 -2.57
C SER A 36 24.96 1.93 -3.14
N ASP A 37 25.65 0.82 -2.90
CA ASP A 37 26.99 0.52 -3.45
C ASP A 37 26.98 -0.01 -4.89
N ARG A 38 25.79 -0.26 -5.45
CA ARG A 38 25.64 -0.76 -6.83
C ARG A 38 25.39 0.38 -7.81
N ALA A 39 26.02 0.30 -8.98
CA ALA A 39 25.79 1.27 -10.07
C ALA A 39 24.31 1.36 -10.49
N SER A 40 23.55 0.29 -10.31
CA SER A 40 22.11 0.24 -10.61
C SER A 40 21.21 0.58 -9.42
N SER A 41 21.77 1.19 -8.37
CA SER A 41 21.01 1.60 -7.19
C SER A 41 19.95 2.64 -7.53
N ASP A 42 18.80 2.50 -6.92
CA ASP A 42 17.69 3.46 -6.98
C ASP A 42 17.64 4.38 -5.75
N ALA A 43 18.62 4.27 -4.84
CA ALA A 43 18.59 4.94 -3.54
C ALA A 43 18.56 6.47 -3.68
N THR A 44 19.46 7.03 -4.48
CA THR A 44 19.62 8.49 -4.62
C THR A 44 18.40 9.13 -5.26
N GLU A 45 17.92 8.57 -6.37
CA GLU A 45 16.75 9.11 -7.08
C GLU A 45 15.49 9.01 -6.23
N ASN A 46 15.27 7.88 -5.56
CA ASN A 46 14.15 7.71 -4.65
C ASN A 46 14.19 8.71 -3.49
N LEU A 47 15.36 8.90 -2.87
CA LEU A 47 15.51 9.82 -1.75
C LEU A 47 15.30 11.29 -2.18
N LEU A 48 15.95 11.72 -3.26
CA LEU A 48 15.79 13.08 -3.77
C LEU A 48 14.33 13.36 -4.15
N SER A 49 13.68 12.42 -4.83
CA SER A 49 12.28 12.54 -5.19
C SER A 49 11.36 12.57 -3.97
N ALA A 50 11.66 11.80 -2.94
CA ALA A 50 10.88 11.80 -1.69
C ALA A 50 10.99 13.14 -0.96
N VAL A 51 12.20 13.70 -0.86
CA VAL A 51 12.42 15.03 -0.25
C VAL A 51 11.74 16.12 -1.08
N TYR A 52 11.89 16.06 -2.40
CA TYR A 52 11.21 16.98 -3.31
C TYR A 52 9.68 16.95 -3.12
N TRP A 53 9.09 15.75 -3.07
CA TRP A 53 7.64 15.61 -2.84
C TRP A 53 7.20 16.14 -1.49
N ALA A 54 7.96 15.86 -0.44
CA ALA A 54 7.66 16.35 0.90
C ALA A 54 7.61 17.90 0.94
N ALA A 55 8.48 18.56 0.17
CA ALA A 55 8.56 20.01 0.10
C ALA A 55 7.53 20.63 -0.85
N ASN A 56 7.31 20.04 -2.03
CA ASN A 56 6.63 20.66 -3.16
C ASN A 56 5.32 19.97 -3.60
N GLY A 57 5.01 18.78 -3.09
CA GLY A 57 3.79 18.06 -3.44
C GLY A 57 2.52 18.85 -3.09
N PRO A 58 1.36 18.52 -3.68
CA PRO A 58 0.10 19.12 -3.32
C PRO A 58 -0.32 18.78 -1.88
N GLU A 59 -1.34 19.45 -1.37
CA GLU A 59 -1.95 19.09 -0.10
C GLU A 59 -2.52 17.66 -0.14
N VAL A 60 -2.51 17.01 1.03
CA VAL A 60 -3.09 15.67 1.21
C VAL A 60 -4.59 15.72 0.96
N SER A 61 -5.09 14.85 0.09
CA SER A 61 -6.50 14.85 -0.34
C SER A 61 -7.45 14.15 0.64
N GLY A 62 -6.93 13.24 1.47
CA GLY A 62 -7.71 12.36 2.32
C GLY A 62 -8.09 11.01 1.68
N ASN A 63 -7.67 10.77 0.44
CA ASN A 63 -7.98 9.54 -0.32
C ASN A 63 -6.92 8.43 -0.13
N GLY A 64 -6.52 8.16 1.11
CA GLY A 64 -5.50 7.16 1.40
C GLY A 64 -4.08 7.65 1.16
N ASP A 65 -3.89 8.94 0.99
CA ASP A 65 -2.63 9.63 0.69
C ASP A 65 -2.06 10.41 1.89
N ALA A 66 -2.59 10.19 3.10
CA ALA A 66 -2.03 10.76 4.33
C ALA A 66 -0.55 10.40 4.49
N ALA A 67 -0.18 9.21 4.05
CA ALA A 67 1.20 8.83 3.78
C ALA A 67 1.30 8.35 2.33
N VAL A 68 2.38 8.71 1.65
CA VAL A 68 2.65 8.28 0.27
C VAL A 68 3.94 7.48 0.19
N THR A 69 4.08 6.69 -0.85
CA THR A 69 5.36 6.05 -1.21
C THR A 69 5.94 6.73 -2.42
N VAL A 70 7.25 6.97 -2.40
CA VAL A 70 8.00 7.50 -3.57
C VAL A 70 9.09 6.52 -3.92
N MET A 71 8.92 5.84 -5.05
CA MET A 71 9.80 4.79 -5.57
C MET A 71 9.88 4.88 -7.09
N HIS A 72 10.90 4.28 -7.69
CA HIS A 72 11.06 4.25 -9.16
C HIS A 72 9.78 3.82 -9.89
N ALA A 73 9.39 4.58 -10.88
CA ALA A 73 8.21 4.31 -11.72
C ALA A 73 8.47 3.20 -12.74
N GLY A 74 9.66 3.17 -13.29
CA GLY A 74 10.14 2.24 -14.31
C GLY A 74 11.40 1.48 -13.91
N SER A 75 11.98 0.77 -14.86
CA SER A 75 13.29 0.12 -14.71
C SER A 75 14.46 1.07 -15.07
N GLY A 76 14.20 2.12 -15.83
CA GLY A 76 15.15 3.17 -16.20
C GLY A 76 15.29 4.23 -15.12
N ASP A 77 16.26 5.13 -15.31
CA ASP A 77 16.53 6.25 -14.43
C ASP A 77 15.61 7.44 -14.71
N GLY A 78 15.57 8.39 -13.80
CA GLY A 78 15.01 9.72 -14.00
C GLY A 78 13.53 9.88 -13.69
N VAL A 79 12.79 8.81 -13.34
CA VAL A 79 11.37 8.93 -13.01
C VAL A 79 11.00 8.12 -11.77
N CYS A 80 10.44 8.79 -10.78
CA CYS A 80 9.86 8.17 -9.59
C CYS A 80 8.33 8.34 -9.56
N ALA A 81 7.64 7.31 -9.09
CA ALA A 81 6.20 7.32 -8.89
C ALA A 81 5.85 7.73 -7.46
N VAL A 82 4.88 8.60 -7.32
CA VAL A 82 4.24 8.92 -6.05
C VAL A 82 2.92 8.16 -5.97
N SER A 83 2.81 7.27 -5.02
CA SER A 83 1.62 6.43 -4.84
C SER A 83 1.01 6.64 -3.46
N PRO A 84 -0.32 6.73 -3.32
CA PRO A 84 -0.96 6.78 -2.02
C PRO A 84 -0.57 5.54 -1.19
N GLY A 85 -0.43 5.71 0.12
CA GLY A 85 -0.06 4.61 1.03
C GLY A 85 -1.08 3.48 1.03
N VAL A 86 -2.36 3.83 0.84
CA VAL A 86 -3.42 2.83 0.68
C VAL A 86 -3.49 2.38 -0.77
N GLY A 87 -3.30 1.09 -0.99
CA GLY A 87 -3.39 0.47 -2.32
C GLY A 87 -2.06 0.23 -3.03
N VAL A 88 -0.95 0.79 -2.58
CA VAL A 88 0.37 0.46 -3.12
C VAL A 88 0.86 -0.87 -2.55
N ARG A 89 1.49 -1.68 -3.38
CA ARG A 89 2.05 -2.97 -2.98
C ARG A 89 3.42 -3.21 -3.64
N LYS A 90 4.34 -3.83 -2.86
CA LYS A 90 5.58 -4.36 -3.40
C LYS A 90 5.30 -5.66 -4.14
N MET A 91 5.53 -5.67 -5.45
CA MET A 91 5.22 -6.78 -6.35
C MET A 91 6.45 -7.61 -6.76
N HIS A 92 7.63 -7.19 -6.36
CA HIS A 92 8.88 -7.88 -6.69
C HIS A 92 9.94 -7.62 -5.63
N SER A 93 10.80 -8.61 -5.36
CA SER A 93 11.84 -8.51 -4.32
C SER A 93 12.93 -7.49 -4.61
N THR A 94 13.37 -7.34 -5.87
CA THR A 94 14.59 -6.59 -6.21
C THR A 94 14.47 -5.60 -7.37
N ARG A 95 13.36 -5.59 -8.11
CA ARG A 95 13.17 -4.63 -9.22
C ARG A 95 13.02 -3.22 -8.67
N ARG A 96 13.63 -2.22 -9.32
CA ARG A 96 13.49 -0.81 -8.93
C ARG A 96 12.02 -0.37 -8.94
N ASN A 97 11.27 -0.75 -9.96
CA ASN A 97 9.85 -0.47 -10.11
C ASN A 97 8.93 -1.53 -9.47
N ALA A 98 9.33 -2.09 -8.34
CA ALA A 98 8.56 -3.13 -7.65
C ALA A 98 7.26 -2.64 -7.03
N PHE A 99 7.15 -1.37 -6.69
CA PHE A 99 5.98 -0.79 -6.04
C PHE A 99 4.94 -0.40 -7.09
N LYS A 100 3.75 -1.00 -6.97
CA LYS A 100 2.65 -0.78 -7.92
C LYS A 100 1.36 -0.52 -7.17
N MET A 101 0.50 0.30 -7.75
CA MET A 101 -0.87 0.43 -7.28
C MET A 101 -1.68 -0.82 -7.62
N VAL A 102 -2.51 -1.24 -6.67
CA VAL A 102 -3.49 -2.31 -6.83
C VAL A 102 -4.87 -1.66 -6.76
N ASN A 103 -5.67 -1.82 -7.81
CA ASN A 103 -7.01 -1.23 -7.93
C ASN A 103 -7.05 0.31 -7.78
N GLY A 104 -6.04 0.98 -8.29
CA GLY A 104 -5.93 2.44 -8.25
C GLY A 104 -4.78 2.95 -9.08
N GLU A 105 -4.60 4.25 -9.07
CA GLU A 105 -3.56 4.94 -9.83
C GLU A 105 -2.60 5.68 -8.91
N ARG A 106 -1.39 5.92 -9.39
CA ARG A 106 -0.42 6.80 -8.73
C ARG A 106 -0.93 8.25 -8.74
N ILE A 107 -0.53 9.02 -7.76
CA ILE A 107 -0.89 10.44 -7.64
C ILE A 107 -0.14 11.26 -8.69
N SER A 108 1.16 11.01 -8.81
CA SER A 108 2.06 11.82 -9.60
C SER A 108 3.28 11.02 -10.07
N GLU A 109 3.97 11.57 -11.04
CA GLU A 109 5.32 11.19 -11.41
C GLU A 109 6.27 12.36 -11.17
N ILE A 110 7.44 12.06 -10.61
CA ILE A 110 8.53 13.01 -10.42
C ILE A 110 9.59 12.70 -11.46
N THR A 111 9.89 13.68 -12.29
CA THR A 111 10.95 13.59 -13.29
C THR A 111 12.21 14.28 -12.77
N ILE A 112 13.33 13.59 -12.86
CA ILE A 112 14.64 14.07 -12.49
C ILE A 112 15.39 14.42 -13.78
N SER A 113 15.80 15.67 -13.93
CA SER A 113 16.54 16.17 -15.07
C SER A 113 17.78 16.94 -14.64
N ARG A 114 18.57 17.39 -15.60
CA ARG A 114 19.73 18.28 -15.34
C ARG A 114 19.30 19.66 -14.82
N GLU A 115 18.08 20.06 -15.13
CA GLU A 115 17.48 21.35 -14.72
C GLU A 115 16.85 21.28 -13.33
N GLY A 116 16.68 20.09 -12.78
CA GLY A 116 16.11 19.85 -11.46
C GLY A 116 15.02 18.79 -11.47
N LEU A 117 14.21 18.81 -10.39
CA LEU A 117 13.08 17.91 -10.23
C LEU A 117 11.78 18.65 -10.51
N THR A 118 10.89 17.97 -11.24
CA THR A 118 9.53 18.44 -11.52
C THR A 118 8.54 17.32 -11.25
N HIS A 119 7.29 17.63 -11.04
CA HIS A 119 6.24 16.62 -10.93
C HIS A 119 5.05 16.92 -11.83
N SER A 120 4.43 15.85 -12.31
CA SER A 120 3.22 15.91 -13.12
C SER A 120 2.15 15.05 -12.48
N PRO A 121 0.93 15.58 -12.25
CA PRO A 121 -0.17 14.78 -11.74
C PRO A 121 -0.56 13.72 -12.77
N VAL A 122 -0.79 12.48 -12.30
CA VAL A 122 -1.31 11.39 -13.13
C VAL A 122 -2.83 11.34 -13.01
N THR A 123 -3.33 11.52 -11.80
CA THR A 123 -4.76 11.46 -11.51
C THR A 123 -5.22 12.72 -10.80
N LYS A 124 -6.39 13.22 -11.19
CA LYS A 124 -7.05 14.28 -10.43
C LYS A 124 -7.61 13.67 -9.14
N GLN A 125 -7.02 14.07 -8.03
CA GLN A 125 -7.47 13.64 -6.71
C GLN A 125 -8.66 14.50 -6.28
N GLU A 126 -9.82 13.87 -6.10
CA GLU A 126 -10.95 14.53 -5.47
C GLU A 126 -10.87 14.31 -3.95
N SER A 127 -10.98 15.39 -3.19
CA SER A 127 -10.99 15.30 -1.74
C SER A 127 -12.23 14.53 -1.28
N ARG A 128 -12.05 13.57 -0.38
CA ARG A 128 -13.15 12.88 0.30
C ARG A 128 -13.13 13.23 1.78
N GLU A 129 -14.31 13.45 2.32
CA GLU A 129 -14.48 13.49 3.78
C GLU A 129 -14.51 12.06 4.32
N VAL A 130 -13.62 11.76 5.24
CA VAL A 130 -13.65 10.50 5.98
C VAL A 130 -14.60 10.69 7.17
N SER A 131 -15.76 10.08 7.10
CA SER A 131 -16.87 10.33 8.02
C SER A 131 -16.74 9.67 9.40
N ASN A 132 -15.82 8.73 9.61
CA ASN A 132 -15.64 8.05 10.89
C ASN A 132 -14.16 7.83 11.22
N PRO A 133 -13.65 8.52 12.24
CA PRO A 133 -12.33 8.26 12.79
C PRO A 133 -12.32 6.89 13.49
N THR A 134 -11.64 5.94 12.88
CA THR A 134 -11.40 4.65 13.51
C THR A 134 -10.16 4.78 14.41
N LYS A 135 -10.34 4.64 15.71
CA LYS A 135 -9.20 4.51 16.62
C LYS A 135 -8.54 3.16 16.38
N TYR A 136 -7.21 3.17 16.31
CA TYR A 136 -6.45 1.94 16.37
C TYR A 136 -6.68 1.26 17.73
N ASP A 137 -7.13 0.01 17.68
CA ASP A 137 -7.31 -0.84 18.84
C ASP A 137 -6.26 -1.96 18.80
N PRO A 138 -5.27 -1.95 19.70
CA PRO A 138 -4.21 -2.95 19.71
C PRO A 138 -4.69 -4.36 20.10
N ASP A 139 -5.87 -4.46 20.69
CA ASP A 139 -6.44 -5.73 21.15
C ASP A 139 -7.20 -6.47 20.04
N ILE A 140 -7.48 -5.80 18.93
CA ILE A 140 -8.10 -6.45 17.76
C ILE A 140 -7.10 -7.41 17.13
N ARG A 141 -7.47 -8.69 17.12
CA ARG A 141 -6.71 -9.76 16.46
C ARG A 141 -7.43 -10.20 15.20
N ILE A 142 -6.72 -10.18 14.08
CA ILE A 142 -7.26 -10.58 12.77
C ILE A 142 -6.53 -11.83 12.31
N ALA A 143 -7.27 -12.93 12.09
CA ALA A 143 -6.74 -14.12 11.44
C ALA A 143 -6.80 -13.93 9.92
N GLN A 144 -5.73 -14.29 9.23
CA GLN A 144 -5.63 -14.15 7.79
C GLN A 144 -5.44 -15.51 7.12
N PHE A 145 -6.29 -15.81 6.14
CA PHE A 145 -6.26 -17.06 5.38
C PHE A 145 -6.23 -16.77 3.87
N ILE A 146 -5.70 -17.75 3.14
CA ILE A 146 -5.71 -17.72 1.67
C ILE A 146 -6.62 -18.86 1.20
N ALA A 147 -7.61 -18.53 0.37
CA ALA A 147 -8.50 -19.51 -0.22
C ALA A 147 -7.72 -20.49 -1.11
N GLY A 148 -7.94 -21.77 -0.90
CA GLY A 148 -7.30 -22.83 -1.63
C GLY A 148 -7.73 -24.19 -1.08
N PRO A 149 -7.25 -25.30 -1.68
CA PRO A 149 -7.66 -26.65 -1.30
C PRO A 149 -7.24 -27.06 0.13
N HIS A 150 -6.41 -26.24 0.77
CA HIS A 150 -5.93 -26.48 2.15
C HIS A 150 -6.63 -25.58 3.18
N LEU A 151 -7.60 -24.78 2.79
CA LEU A 151 -8.42 -24.02 3.73
C LEU A 151 -9.58 -24.91 4.21
N HIS A 152 -9.43 -25.48 5.37
CA HIS A 152 -10.42 -26.34 6.02
C HIS A 152 -11.19 -25.57 7.09
N ALA A 153 -12.44 -25.95 7.33
CA ALA A 153 -13.34 -25.29 8.27
C ALA A 153 -12.79 -25.25 9.71
N ASP A 154 -12.10 -26.30 10.12
CA ASP A 154 -11.49 -26.39 11.45
C ASP A 154 -10.45 -25.31 11.73
N LEU A 155 -9.77 -24.79 10.70
CA LEU A 155 -8.86 -23.65 10.85
C LEU A 155 -9.60 -22.36 11.17
N LEU A 156 -10.78 -22.15 10.60
CA LEU A 156 -11.64 -21.00 10.87
C LEU A 156 -12.23 -21.11 12.29
N GLU A 157 -12.70 -22.28 12.67
CA GLU A 157 -13.20 -22.58 14.03
C GLU A 157 -12.10 -22.39 15.08
N ALA A 158 -10.88 -22.83 14.79
CA ALA A 158 -9.73 -22.64 15.67
C ALA A 158 -9.39 -21.15 15.85
N ALA A 159 -9.48 -20.35 14.79
CA ALA A 159 -9.28 -18.90 14.89
C ALA A 159 -10.34 -18.26 15.80
N GLN A 160 -11.61 -18.60 15.59
CA GLN A 160 -12.71 -18.14 16.44
C GLN A 160 -12.48 -18.53 17.89
N SER A 161 -12.20 -19.80 18.17
CA SER A 161 -11.99 -20.33 19.51
C SER A 161 -10.76 -19.72 20.21
N SER A 162 -9.76 -19.28 19.44
CA SER A 162 -8.56 -18.61 19.93
C SER A 162 -8.74 -17.12 20.19
N GLY A 163 -9.95 -16.58 20.08
CA GLY A 163 -10.27 -15.19 20.40
C GLY A 163 -9.83 -14.18 19.33
N TYR A 164 -9.78 -14.58 18.06
CA TYR A 164 -9.63 -13.63 16.96
C TYR A 164 -10.94 -12.84 16.79
N SER A 165 -10.81 -11.52 16.65
CA SER A 165 -11.95 -10.59 16.53
C SER A 165 -12.52 -10.55 15.12
N ALA A 166 -11.71 -10.89 14.11
CA ALA A 166 -12.09 -10.90 12.70
C ALA A 166 -11.28 -11.92 11.90
N ILE A 167 -11.84 -12.30 10.76
CA ILE A 167 -11.19 -13.18 9.78
C ILE A 167 -11.12 -12.43 8.45
N LEU A 168 -9.92 -12.38 7.87
CA LEU A 168 -9.67 -11.87 6.52
C LEU A 168 -9.32 -13.05 5.62
N ILE A 169 -10.11 -13.28 4.59
CA ILE A 169 -9.86 -14.35 3.63
C ILE A 169 -9.50 -13.73 2.27
N HIS A 170 -8.34 -14.10 1.76
CA HIS A 170 -7.95 -13.81 0.38
C HIS A 170 -8.63 -14.83 -0.54
N GLY A 171 -9.75 -14.46 -1.13
CA GLY A 171 -10.47 -15.28 -2.11
C GLY A 171 -9.68 -15.47 -3.40
N THR A 172 -10.19 -16.31 -4.29
CA THR A 172 -9.70 -16.44 -5.67
C THR A 172 -9.95 -15.17 -6.47
N GLY A 173 -9.61 -15.14 -7.76
CA GLY A 173 -9.74 -13.93 -8.59
C GLY A 173 -11.15 -13.32 -8.62
N LEU A 174 -12.21 -14.13 -8.44
CA LEU A 174 -13.60 -13.68 -8.31
C LEU A 174 -14.11 -13.70 -6.85
N GLY A 175 -13.22 -13.91 -5.88
CA GLY A 175 -13.57 -13.94 -4.47
C GLY A 175 -14.15 -15.27 -3.98
N HIS A 176 -14.04 -16.34 -4.76
CA HIS A 176 -14.59 -17.64 -4.38
C HIS A 176 -13.78 -18.30 -3.26
N LEU A 177 -14.49 -19.07 -2.45
CA LEU A 177 -13.97 -19.94 -1.40
C LEU A 177 -14.25 -21.40 -1.75
N PRO A 178 -13.56 -22.37 -1.16
CA PRO A 178 -13.83 -23.80 -1.33
C PRO A 178 -15.07 -24.21 -0.50
N ILE A 179 -16.25 -23.84 -0.99
CA ILE A 179 -17.54 -24.11 -0.32
C ILE A 179 -18.37 -25.19 -1.04
N GLU A 180 -17.81 -25.85 -2.07
CA GLU A 180 -18.52 -26.90 -2.76
C GLU A 180 -18.69 -28.12 -1.86
N ASN A 181 -19.94 -28.54 -1.74
CA ASN A 181 -20.27 -29.86 -1.22
C ASN A 181 -20.33 -30.86 -2.40
N PRO A 182 -19.31 -31.69 -2.61
CA PRO A 182 -19.27 -32.62 -3.75
C PRO A 182 -20.36 -33.70 -3.69
N THR A 183 -21.04 -33.85 -2.56
CA THR A 183 -22.17 -34.78 -2.42
C THR A 183 -23.52 -34.15 -2.76
N GLY A 184 -23.59 -32.83 -2.83
CA GLY A 184 -24.81 -32.10 -3.15
C GLY A 184 -25.87 -32.09 -2.05
N ASP A 185 -25.53 -32.50 -0.83
CA ASP A 185 -26.49 -32.81 0.23
C ASP A 185 -26.91 -31.64 1.11
N ALA A 186 -26.52 -30.49 0.87
CA ALA A 186 -27.01 -29.21 1.37
C ALA A 186 -25.92 -28.13 1.28
N PRO A 187 -26.27 -26.88 1.09
CA PRO A 187 -25.31 -25.80 1.30
C PRO A 187 -24.98 -25.73 2.79
N GLU A 188 -23.75 -25.78 3.09
CA GLU A 188 -23.22 -25.49 4.42
C GLU A 188 -23.08 -23.98 4.67
#